data_5f78382f5f948388987c78f44e2a4b9c
#
_entry.id   5f78382f5f948388987c78f44e2a4b9c
#
_cell.length_a   1.000
_cell.length_b   1.000
_cell.length_c   1.000
_cell.angle_alpha   90.00
_cell.angle_beta   90.00
_cell.angle_gamma   90.00
#
_symmetry.space_group_name_H-M   'P 1'
#
loop_
_entity.id
_entity.type
_entity.pdbx_description
1 polymer ?
#
loop_
_entity_poly.entity_id
_entity_poly.type
_entity_poly.pdbx_seq_one_letter_code
_entity_poly.pdbx_strand_id
1 'polypeptide(L)'
;MIELMRARYDFRIDGRELIVIDDVVTGARMENLASFFDLAPAQRIESDITGADTRLWIIPIERDIAEKQPYTTAIMSEVGEHFPNETFTLERAYCNAIAYGDMLYAHRDRRECESRDVTALLFVATEWKRDWDGETIFFNDDGEAMHAVSPRPGRLVLFRSAIEHRAGAPSRVCNRTRLTLALKLRANR
;
A
#
# COMPACT_ATOMS: atom_id res chain seq x y z
N MET A 1 -26.63 -5.23 16.72
CA MET A 1 -25.17 -5.34 16.49
C MET A 1 -24.73 -3.98 15.97
N ILE A 2 -24.04 -3.17 16.76
CA ILE A 2 -23.55 -1.86 16.32
C ILE A 2 -22.41 -2.15 15.36
N GLU A 3 -22.61 -1.90 14.09
CA GLU A 3 -21.54 -1.91 13.10
C GLU A 3 -20.56 -0.81 13.52
N LEU A 4 -19.40 -1.19 14.04
CA LEU A 4 -18.33 -0.22 14.32
C LEU A 4 -17.96 0.40 12.97
N MET A 5 -18.36 1.66 12.76
CA MET A 5 -17.92 2.43 11.61
C MET A 5 -16.40 2.44 11.59
N ARG A 6 -15.79 1.90 10.53
CA ARG A 6 -14.34 1.96 10.31
C ARG A 6 -13.91 3.41 10.24
N ALA A 7 -12.78 3.73 10.87
CA ALA A 7 -12.22 5.07 10.74
C ALA A 7 -11.73 5.27 9.31
N ARG A 8 -12.19 6.34 8.70
CA ARG A 8 -11.88 6.73 7.33
C ARG A 8 -11.43 8.17 7.30
N TYR A 9 -10.41 8.45 6.49
CA TYR A 9 -9.85 9.77 6.29
C TYR A 9 -9.67 10.02 4.79
N ASP A 10 -10.30 11.07 4.27
CA ASP A 10 -10.26 11.47 2.87
C ASP A 10 -9.41 12.73 2.72
N PHE A 11 -8.40 12.66 1.87
CA PHE A 11 -7.50 13.76 1.55
C PHE A 11 -7.45 13.97 0.03
N ARG A 12 -6.98 15.15 -0.37
CA ARG A 12 -6.63 15.43 -1.76
C ARG A 12 -5.25 16.07 -1.81
N ILE A 13 -4.44 15.62 -2.78
CA ILE A 13 -3.14 16.18 -3.11
C ILE A 13 -3.20 16.60 -4.57
N ASP A 14 -3.09 17.88 -4.85
CA ASP A 14 -3.25 18.46 -6.19
C ASP A 14 -4.51 17.97 -6.93
N GLY A 15 -5.62 17.91 -6.20
CA GLY A 15 -6.91 17.44 -6.70
C GLY A 15 -7.08 15.92 -6.76
N ARG A 16 -6.03 15.13 -6.53
CA ARG A 16 -6.04 13.64 -6.60
C ARG A 16 -6.42 13.05 -5.25
N GLU A 17 -7.20 11.98 -5.27
CA GLU A 17 -7.69 11.32 -4.06
C GLU A 17 -6.59 10.52 -3.35
N LEU A 18 -6.52 10.69 -2.02
CA LEU A 18 -5.78 9.85 -1.06
C LEU A 18 -6.74 9.49 0.09
N ILE A 19 -7.04 8.22 0.25
CA ILE A 19 -8.03 7.71 1.20
C ILE A 19 -7.35 6.71 2.12
N VAL A 20 -7.55 6.86 3.43
CA VAL A 20 -7.02 5.96 4.45
C VAL A 20 -8.18 5.32 5.20
N ILE A 21 -8.21 3.99 5.24
CA ILE A 21 -9.31 3.20 5.83
C ILE A 21 -8.69 2.23 6.83
N ASP A 22 -9.12 2.29 8.09
CA ASP A 22 -8.67 1.36 9.11
C ASP A 22 -9.51 0.06 9.08
N ASP A 23 -8.90 -1.02 9.59
CA ASP A 23 -9.58 -2.28 9.86
C ASP A 23 -10.23 -2.98 8.65
N VAL A 24 -9.64 -2.86 7.45
CA VAL A 24 -10.15 -3.53 6.24
C VAL A 24 -9.97 -5.05 6.32
N VAL A 25 -8.84 -5.49 6.90
CA VAL A 25 -8.57 -6.89 7.20
C VAL A 25 -8.18 -6.99 8.69
N THR A 26 -8.90 -7.80 9.48
CA THR A 26 -8.72 -7.86 10.94
C THR A 26 -8.74 -9.30 11.47
N GLY A 27 -8.37 -9.46 12.76
CA GLY A 27 -8.44 -10.72 13.48
C GLY A 27 -7.66 -11.84 12.80
N ALA A 28 -8.21 -13.06 12.86
CA ALA A 28 -7.55 -14.26 12.33
C ALA A 28 -7.17 -14.14 10.84
N ARG A 29 -7.90 -13.35 10.04
CA ARG A 29 -7.54 -13.12 8.63
C ARG A 29 -6.24 -12.34 8.51
N MET A 30 -6.04 -11.32 9.35
CA MET A 30 -4.79 -10.55 9.36
C MET A 30 -3.64 -11.38 9.92
N GLU A 31 -3.85 -12.17 10.98
CA GLU A 31 -2.85 -13.07 11.55
C GLU A 31 -2.35 -14.08 10.51
N ASN A 32 -3.27 -14.72 9.79
CA ASN A 32 -2.93 -15.67 8.73
C ASN A 32 -2.17 -14.98 7.58
N LEU A 33 -2.59 -13.77 7.18
CA LEU A 33 -1.95 -13.03 6.11
C LEU A 33 -0.53 -12.59 6.50
N ALA A 34 -0.36 -12.07 7.71
CA ALA A 34 0.95 -11.69 8.24
C ALA A 34 1.89 -12.90 8.34
N SER A 35 1.42 -14.01 8.89
CA SER A 35 2.21 -15.25 8.98
C SER A 35 2.60 -15.78 7.62
N PHE A 36 1.70 -15.70 6.62
CA PHE A 36 2.01 -16.12 5.27
C PHE A 36 3.15 -15.28 4.66
N PHE A 37 3.09 -13.94 4.75
CA PHE A 37 4.11 -13.08 4.17
C PHE A 37 5.41 -13.06 4.98
N ASP A 38 5.38 -13.25 6.29
CA ASP A 38 6.59 -13.40 7.10
C ASP A 38 7.43 -14.64 6.71
N LEU A 39 6.79 -15.69 6.21
CA LEU A 39 7.44 -16.94 5.79
C LEU A 39 7.68 -17.02 4.28
N ALA A 40 7.04 -16.15 3.49
CA ALA A 40 7.16 -16.20 2.04
C ALA A 40 8.55 -15.74 1.56
N PRO A 41 9.11 -16.37 0.52
CA PRO A 41 10.43 -16.00 0.00
C PRO A 41 10.40 -14.62 -0.66
N ALA A 42 11.07 -13.65 -0.06
CA ALA A 42 11.27 -12.34 -0.66
C ALA A 42 12.39 -12.39 -1.71
N GLN A 43 12.24 -11.60 -2.77
CA GLN A 43 13.20 -11.44 -3.87
C GLN A 43 13.64 -9.98 -3.95
N ARG A 44 14.94 -9.75 -4.15
CA ARG A 44 15.52 -8.40 -4.26
C ARG A 44 15.57 -7.97 -5.73
N ILE A 45 14.43 -7.70 -6.33
CA ILE A 45 14.28 -7.47 -7.78
C ILE A 45 13.62 -6.14 -8.14
N GLU A 46 12.94 -5.48 -7.21
CA GLU A 46 12.20 -4.25 -7.48
C GLU A 46 13.10 -3.01 -7.34
N SER A 47 12.74 -1.94 -8.02
CA SER A 47 13.36 -0.63 -7.89
C SER A 47 12.31 0.46 -8.08
N ASP A 48 12.31 1.47 -7.20
CA ASP A 48 11.42 2.64 -7.30
C ASP A 48 11.82 3.56 -8.47
N ILE A 49 13.09 3.53 -8.85
CA ILE A 49 13.64 4.39 -9.90
C ILE A 49 14.28 3.55 -10.99
N THR A 50 13.85 3.76 -12.23
CA THR A 50 14.45 3.11 -13.41
C THR A 50 15.93 3.46 -13.50
N GLY A 51 16.77 2.45 -13.56
CA GLY A 51 18.23 2.60 -13.63
C GLY A 51 18.95 2.78 -12.30
N ALA A 52 18.22 2.79 -11.17
CA ALA A 52 18.86 2.76 -9.85
C ALA A 52 19.45 1.36 -9.56
N ASP A 53 20.64 1.36 -8.93
CA ASP A 53 21.29 0.11 -8.49
C ASP A 53 20.63 -0.48 -7.24
N THR A 54 19.90 0.36 -6.49
CA THR A 54 19.19 -0.05 -5.27
C THR A 54 17.99 -0.89 -5.62
N ARG A 55 17.93 -2.09 -5.07
CA ARG A 55 16.83 -3.03 -5.24
C ARG A 55 16.08 -3.19 -3.94
N LEU A 56 14.76 -3.28 -4.04
CA LEU A 56 13.85 -3.53 -2.92
C LEU A 56 13.53 -5.02 -2.81
N TRP A 57 13.24 -5.43 -1.60
CA TRP A 57 12.72 -6.75 -1.32
C TRP A 57 11.21 -6.79 -1.53
N ILE A 58 10.76 -7.65 -2.42
CA ILE A 58 9.35 -7.93 -2.64
C ILE A 58 9.05 -9.42 -2.61
N ILE A 59 7.83 -9.75 -2.28
CA ILE A 59 7.23 -11.08 -2.46
C ILE A 59 6.28 -10.94 -3.66
N PRO A 60 6.66 -11.43 -4.85
CA PRO A 60 5.81 -11.34 -6.03
C PRO A 60 4.58 -12.24 -5.87
N ILE A 61 3.45 -11.79 -6.39
CA ILE A 61 2.19 -12.53 -6.37
C ILE A 61 1.66 -12.57 -7.79
N GLU A 62 1.48 -13.77 -8.33
CA GLU A 62 0.87 -13.95 -9.65
C GLU A 62 -0.55 -13.37 -9.65
N ARG A 63 -0.89 -12.64 -10.72
CA ARG A 63 -2.15 -11.89 -10.79
C ARG A 63 -3.39 -12.78 -10.60
N ASP A 64 -3.44 -13.90 -11.30
CA ASP A 64 -4.56 -14.86 -11.23
C ASP A 64 -4.71 -15.51 -9.84
N ILE A 65 -3.62 -15.62 -9.09
CA ILE A 65 -3.62 -16.05 -7.69
C ILE A 65 -4.14 -14.91 -6.80
N ALA A 66 -3.64 -13.69 -6.99
CA ALA A 66 -4.05 -12.52 -6.23
C ALA A 66 -5.54 -12.23 -6.37
N GLU A 67 -6.09 -12.30 -7.59
CA GLU A 67 -7.52 -12.05 -7.89
C GLU A 67 -8.46 -12.96 -7.10
N LYS A 68 -8.03 -14.18 -6.75
CA LYS A 68 -8.83 -15.17 -6.00
C LYS A 68 -8.73 -15.04 -4.49
N GLN A 69 -7.89 -14.12 -4.00
CA GLN A 69 -7.64 -14.02 -2.56
C GLN A 69 -8.71 -13.20 -1.84
N PRO A 70 -9.10 -13.59 -0.61
CA PRO A 70 -10.08 -12.85 0.18
C PRO A 70 -9.67 -11.39 0.47
N TYR A 71 -8.39 -11.10 0.61
CA TYR A 71 -7.90 -9.75 0.80
C TYR A 71 -8.11 -8.87 -0.44
N THR A 72 -7.96 -9.43 -1.64
CA THR A 72 -8.25 -8.71 -2.88
C THR A 72 -9.73 -8.37 -2.98
N THR A 73 -10.61 -9.31 -2.66
CA THR A 73 -12.06 -9.05 -2.60
C THR A 73 -12.39 -7.92 -1.64
N ALA A 74 -11.80 -7.92 -0.44
CA ALA A 74 -12.01 -6.85 0.56
C ALA A 74 -11.51 -5.49 0.04
N ILE A 75 -10.31 -5.44 -0.54
CA ILE A 75 -9.73 -4.22 -1.12
C ILE A 75 -10.58 -3.70 -2.29
N MET A 76 -11.00 -4.59 -3.21
CA MET A 76 -11.81 -4.19 -4.37
C MET A 76 -13.21 -3.71 -3.96
N SER A 77 -13.76 -4.20 -2.86
CA SER A 77 -15.00 -3.67 -2.29
C SER A 77 -14.83 -2.21 -1.84
N GLU A 78 -13.74 -1.90 -1.13
CA GLU A 78 -13.43 -0.51 -0.72
C GLU A 78 -13.17 0.38 -1.95
N VAL A 79 -12.46 -0.12 -2.96
CA VAL A 79 -12.25 0.61 -4.22
C VAL A 79 -13.57 0.96 -4.88
N GLY A 80 -14.50 0.00 -5.00
CA GLY A 80 -15.82 0.24 -5.59
C GLY A 80 -16.67 1.25 -4.79
N GLU A 81 -16.55 1.25 -3.46
CA GLU A 81 -17.24 2.22 -2.60
C GLU A 81 -16.69 3.64 -2.79
N HIS A 82 -15.38 3.78 -2.92
CA HIS A 82 -14.72 5.09 -2.96
C HIS A 82 -14.61 5.68 -4.36
N PHE A 83 -14.69 4.85 -5.40
CA PHE A 83 -14.68 5.25 -6.81
C PHE A 83 -15.92 4.69 -7.55
N PRO A 84 -17.16 5.05 -7.13
CA PRO A 84 -18.40 4.38 -7.58
C PRO A 84 -18.70 4.53 -9.06
N ASN A 85 -18.10 5.51 -9.74
CA ASN A 85 -18.28 5.77 -11.18
C ASN A 85 -17.15 5.20 -12.04
N GLU A 86 -16.29 4.38 -11.43
CA GLU A 86 -15.13 3.84 -12.10
C GLU A 86 -15.07 2.31 -11.89
N THR A 87 -14.50 1.63 -12.86
CA THR A 87 -14.19 0.20 -12.74
C THR A 87 -12.71 -0.02 -12.94
N PHE A 88 -12.17 -1.03 -12.26
CA PHE A 88 -10.74 -1.28 -12.26
C PHE A 88 -10.42 -2.74 -12.53
N THR A 89 -9.29 -2.96 -13.18
CA THR A 89 -8.71 -4.30 -13.38
C THR A 89 -7.40 -4.38 -12.60
N LEU A 90 -7.18 -5.49 -11.88
CA LEU A 90 -5.91 -5.75 -11.22
C LEU A 90 -4.82 -5.94 -12.29
N GLU A 91 -3.80 -5.10 -12.28
CA GLU A 91 -2.67 -5.18 -13.20
C GLU A 91 -1.49 -5.93 -12.59
N ARG A 92 -1.22 -5.65 -11.31
CA ARG A 92 -0.07 -6.24 -10.59
C ARG A 92 -0.37 -6.34 -9.09
N ALA A 93 0.17 -7.40 -8.46
CA ALA A 93 0.13 -7.61 -7.01
C ALA A 93 1.51 -8.04 -6.50
N TYR A 94 1.92 -7.52 -5.35
CA TYR A 94 3.13 -7.92 -4.64
C TYR A 94 3.10 -7.43 -3.20
N CYS A 95 3.91 -8.03 -2.32
CA CYS A 95 4.11 -7.51 -0.98
C CYS A 95 5.52 -6.95 -0.85
N ASN A 96 5.65 -5.66 -0.50
CA ASN A 96 6.93 -5.06 -0.13
C ASN A 96 7.36 -5.56 1.24
N ALA A 97 8.64 -5.91 1.37
CA ALA A 97 9.28 -6.30 2.61
C ALA A 97 10.42 -5.33 2.90
N ILE A 98 10.20 -4.38 3.81
CA ILE A 98 11.13 -3.30 4.11
C ILE A 98 11.64 -3.46 5.54
N ALA A 99 12.96 -3.43 5.71
CA ALA A 99 13.64 -3.53 6.98
C ALA A 99 14.40 -2.23 7.33
N TYR A 100 14.88 -2.13 8.55
CA TYR A 100 15.77 -1.06 8.95
C TYR A 100 17.01 -1.02 8.04
N GLY A 101 17.36 0.18 7.58
CA GLY A 101 18.51 0.40 6.69
C GLY A 101 18.18 0.33 5.19
N ASP A 102 16.97 -0.09 4.81
CA ASP A 102 16.53 0.01 3.42
C ASP A 102 16.34 1.47 3.01
N MET A 103 16.77 1.80 1.80
CA MET A 103 16.57 3.12 1.22
C MET A 103 15.54 3.05 0.12
N LEU A 104 14.54 3.95 0.21
CA LEU A 104 13.42 4.03 -0.72
C LEU A 104 13.36 5.44 -1.30
N TYR A 105 13.04 5.52 -2.59
CA TYR A 105 12.95 6.78 -3.32
C TYR A 105 11.50 7.22 -3.49
N ALA A 106 11.28 8.52 -3.57
CA ALA A 106 10.01 9.07 -3.99
C ALA A 106 9.78 8.75 -5.47
N HIS A 107 8.59 8.26 -5.80
CA HIS A 107 8.22 7.87 -7.15
C HIS A 107 6.72 7.98 -7.37
N ARG A 108 6.31 7.94 -8.62
CA ARG A 108 4.92 7.82 -9.06
C ARG A 108 4.73 6.46 -9.72
N ASP A 109 3.66 5.78 -9.39
CA ASP A 109 3.31 4.51 -10.03
C ASP A 109 2.87 4.69 -11.49
N ARG A 110 2.31 5.88 -11.80
CA ARG A 110 2.00 6.36 -13.15
C ARG A 110 2.57 7.76 -13.34
N ARG A 111 3.21 7.98 -14.49
CA ARG A 111 3.82 9.29 -14.83
C ARG A 111 2.79 10.30 -15.33
N GLU A 112 1.72 9.81 -15.95
CA GLU A 112 0.65 10.63 -16.50
C GLU A 112 -0.17 11.22 -15.35
N CYS A 113 -0.11 12.54 -15.18
CA CYS A 113 -0.80 13.27 -14.11
C CYS A 113 -2.32 13.08 -14.14
N GLU A 114 -2.89 12.86 -15.31
CA GLU A 114 -4.32 12.63 -15.53
C GLU A 114 -4.72 11.16 -15.39
N SER A 115 -3.79 10.29 -15.00
CA SER A 115 -4.10 8.87 -14.81
C SER A 115 -5.15 8.68 -13.74
N ARG A 116 -6.18 7.90 -14.08
CA ARG A 116 -7.25 7.50 -13.16
C ARG A 116 -6.93 6.19 -12.42
N ASP A 117 -5.78 5.58 -12.71
CA ASP A 117 -5.33 4.36 -12.04
C ASP A 117 -5.20 4.57 -10.53
N VAL A 118 -5.45 3.52 -9.77
CA VAL A 118 -5.42 3.53 -8.31
C VAL A 118 -4.37 2.53 -7.81
N THR A 119 -3.62 2.94 -6.82
CA THR A 119 -2.78 2.05 -6.03
C THR A 119 -3.46 1.82 -4.68
N ALA A 120 -3.56 0.56 -4.30
CA ALA A 120 -4.04 0.12 -3.00
C ALA A 120 -2.88 -0.48 -2.20
N LEU A 121 -2.60 0.05 -1.01
CA LEU A 121 -1.58 -0.43 -0.08
C LEU A 121 -2.25 -0.91 1.21
N LEU A 122 -2.19 -2.21 1.50
CA LEU A 122 -2.64 -2.79 2.76
C LEU A 122 -1.43 -3.05 3.66
N PHE A 123 -1.42 -2.45 4.86
CA PHE A 123 -0.40 -2.75 5.86
C PHE A 123 -0.67 -4.12 6.50
N VAL A 124 0.27 -5.04 6.30
CA VAL A 124 0.18 -6.43 6.76
C VAL A 124 1.02 -6.59 8.03
N ALA A 125 0.36 -6.54 9.16
CA ALA A 125 1.00 -6.71 10.47
C ALA A 125 -0.03 -7.16 11.50
N THR A 126 0.42 -7.80 12.58
CA THR A 126 -0.43 -8.09 13.75
C THR A 126 -0.31 -6.99 14.81
N GLU A 127 0.80 -6.28 14.84
CA GLU A 127 1.02 -5.09 15.65
C GLU A 127 1.96 -4.11 14.91
N TRP A 128 1.87 -2.83 15.21
CA TRP A 128 2.84 -1.81 14.82
C TRP A 128 2.91 -0.73 15.88
N LYS A 129 4.11 -0.48 16.41
CA LYS A 129 4.32 0.51 17.47
C LYS A 129 4.64 1.87 16.85
N ARG A 130 4.24 2.93 17.55
CA ARG A 130 4.48 4.30 17.09
C ARG A 130 5.96 4.60 16.80
N ASP A 131 6.86 4.12 17.67
CA ASP A 131 8.30 4.39 17.57
C ASP A 131 9.01 3.48 16.56
N TRP A 132 8.25 2.67 15.81
CA TRP A 132 8.78 1.84 14.75
C TRP A 132 8.87 2.55 13.40
N ASP A 133 8.38 3.80 13.31
CA ASP A 133 8.37 4.59 12.05
C ASP A 133 7.73 3.82 10.88
N GLY A 134 8.24 4.01 9.67
CA GLY A 134 7.80 3.26 8.50
C GLY A 134 6.60 3.87 7.78
N GLU A 135 6.31 5.16 7.99
CA GLU A 135 5.23 5.87 7.33
C GLU A 135 5.38 5.87 5.82
N THR A 136 4.26 5.77 5.10
CA THR A 136 4.23 6.15 3.69
C THR A 136 4.02 7.65 3.60
N ILE A 137 4.95 8.34 2.95
CA ILE A 137 4.90 9.79 2.77
C ILE A 137 4.41 10.10 1.36
N PHE A 138 3.46 11.02 1.26
CA PHE A 138 2.86 11.49 0.02
C PHE A 138 3.24 12.94 -0.21
N PHE A 139 3.61 13.28 -1.45
CA PHE A 139 4.11 14.57 -1.86
C PHE A 139 3.18 15.23 -2.87
N ASN A 140 3.18 16.57 -2.89
CA ASN A 140 2.56 17.33 -3.96
C ASN A 140 3.47 17.41 -5.19
N ASP A 141 2.98 18.05 -6.25
CA ASP A 141 3.73 18.18 -7.51
C ASP A 141 4.97 19.08 -7.38
N ASP A 142 5.06 19.90 -6.32
CA ASP A 142 6.23 20.71 -5.96
C ASP A 142 7.27 19.94 -5.13
N GLY A 143 6.98 18.68 -4.76
CA GLY A 143 7.87 17.82 -3.96
C GLY A 143 7.78 18.04 -2.45
N GLU A 144 6.80 18.83 -1.99
CA GLU A 144 6.57 19.05 -0.54
C GLU A 144 5.78 17.89 0.06
N ALA A 145 6.21 17.42 1.24
CA ALA A 145 5.52 16.35 1.97
C ALA A 145 4.19 16.86 2.54
N MET A 146 3.09 16.31 2.05
CA MET A 146 1.73 16.70 2.43
C MET A 146 1.13 15.81 3.51
N HIS A 147 1.33 14.49 3.41
CA HIS A 147 0.78 13.52 4.34
C HIS A 147 1.78 12.41 4.65
N ALA A 148 1.78 11.98 5.91
CA ALA A 148 2.48 10.79 6.37
C ALA A 148 1.46 9.81 6.95
N VAL A 149 1.35 8.62 6.36
CA VAL A 149 0.42 7.59 6.80
C VAL A 149 1.17 6.50 7.54
N SER A 150 0.97 6.45 8.86
CA SER A 150 1.61 5.46 9.73
C SER A 150 1.08 4.05 9.46
N PRO A 151 1.94 3.03 9.51
CA PRO A 151 1.51 1.65 9.46
C PRO A 151 0.56 1.33 10.63
N ARG A 152 -0.51 0.60 10.31
CA ARG A 152 -1.41 -0.02 11.29
C ARG A 152 -1.86 -1.37 10.75
N PRO A 153 -2.05 -2.38 11.61
CA PRO A 153 -2.61 -3.65 11.18
C PRO A 153 -3.93 -3.48 10.44
N GLY A 154 -4.01 -3.97 9.21
CA GLY A 154 -5.23 -3.92 8.39
C GLY A 154 -5.64 -2.56 7.83
N ARG A 155 -4.80 -1.54 7.99
CA ARG A 155 -5.01 -0.23 7.34
C ARG A 155 -4.79 -0.34 5.84
N LEU A 156 -5.77 0.12 5.08
CA LEU A 156 -5.71 0.27 3.63
C LEU A 156 -5.51 1.74 3.26
N VAL A 157 -4.65 1.98 2.30
CA VAL A 157 -4.47 3.30 1.67
C VAL A 157 -4.77 3.16 0.20
N LEU A 158 -5.77 3.91 -0.28
CA LEU A 158 -6.12 4.02 -1.69
C LEU A 158 -5.68 5.39 -2.19
N PHE A 159 -4.97 5.46 -3.30
CA PHE A 159 -4.57 6.73 -3.87
C PHE A 159 -4.43 6.67 -5.40
N ARG A 160 -4.61 7.82 -6.05
CA ARG A 160 -4.33 7.94 -7.48
C ARG A 160 -2.86 7.64 -7.74
N SER A 161 -2.58 6.72 -8.65
CA SER A 161 -1.23 6.23 -8.93
C SER A 161 -0.25 7.30 -9.42
N ALA A 162 -0.76 8.47 -9.80
CA ALA A 162 0.02 9.65 -10.18
C ALA A 162 0.49 10.49 -8.98
N ILE A 163 0.04 10.21 -7.75
CA ILE A 163 0.55 10.90 -6.57
C ILE A 163 1.95 10.38 -6.24
N GLU A 164 2.90 11.31 -6.13
CA GLU A 164 4.25 10.98 -5.71
C GLU A 164 4.27 10.52 -4.26
N HIS A 165 4.96 9.41 -4.01
CA HIS A 165 5.01 8.83 -2.67
C HIS A 165 6.31 8.06 -2.43
N ARG A 166 6.61 7.85 -1.16
CA ARG A 166 7.75 7.07 -0.70
C ARG A 166 7.38 6.28 0.54
N ALA A 167 7.70 4.99 0.56
CA ALA A 167 7.63 4.22 1.79
C ALA A 167 8.83 4.56 2.70
N GLY A 168 8.57 4.75 3.99
CA GLY A 168 9.61 4.89 5.01
C GLY A 168 10.13 3.54 5.47
N ALA A 169 11.43 3.46 5.76
CA ALA A 169 12.01 2.31 6.42
C ALA A 169 11.62 2.30 7.91
N PRO A 170 11.46 1.12 8.53
CA PRO A 170 11.31 1.02 9.97
C PRO A 170 12.50 1.60 10.71
N SER A 171 12.25 2.11 11.93
CA SER A 171 13.31 2.61 12.79
C SER A 171 14.20 1.48 13.32
N ARG A 172 15.38 1.86 13.82
CA ARG A 172 16.36 0.92 14.39
C ARG A 172 15.80 0.06 15.53
N VAL A 173 14.79 0.54 16.25
CA VAL A 173 14.19 -0.21 17.36
C VAL A 173 13.08 -1.16 16.91
N CYS A 174 12.71 -1.13 15.64
CA CYS A 174 11.76 -2.07 15.07
C CYS A 174 12.43 -3.43 14.82
N ASN A 175 11.84 -4.47 15.38
CA ASN A 175 12.32 -5.85 15.19
C ASN A 175 11.44 -6.64 14.20
N ARG A 176 10.66 -5.94 13.38
CA ARG A 176 9.76 -6.53 12.38
C ARG A 176 10.07 -5.99 10.99
N THR A 177 9.81 -6.81 9.99
CA THR A 177 9.76 -6.36 8.60
C THR A 177 8.45 -5.58 8.39
N ARG A 178 8.55 -4.42 7.73
CA ARG A 178 7.38 -3.67 7.30
C ARG A 178 6.83 -4.32 6.02
N LEU A 179 5.75 -5.04 6.16
CA LEU A 179 5.07 -5.71 5.06
C LEU A 179 3.92 -4.83 4.55
N THR A 180 3.89 -4.59 3.24
CA THR A 180 2.82 -3.82 2.61
C THR A 180 2.40 -4.50 1.31
N LEU A 181 1.20 -5.07 1.31
CA LEU A 181 0.60 -5.65 0.12
C LEU A 181 0.13 -4.51 -0.80
N ALA A 182 0.68 -4.48 -2.01
CA ALA A 182 0.38 -3.50 -3.03
C ALA A 182 -0.44 -4.15 -4.16
N LEU A 183 -1.59 -3.55 -4.49
CA LEU A 183 -2.36 -3.86 -5.68
C LEU A 183 -2.33 -2.64 -6.61
N LYS A 184 -1.85 -2.82 -7.83
CA LYS A 184 -1.88 -1.80 -8.89
C LYS A 184 -3.12 -2.03 -9.75
N LEU A 185 -4.01 -1.04 -9.77
CA LEU A 185 -5.32 -1.13 -10.37
C LEU A 185 -5.41 -0.17 -11.55
N ARG A 186 -5.65 -0.72 -12.73
CA ARG A 186 -5.85 0.06 -13.95
C ARG A 186 -7.31 0.44 -14.08
N ALA A 187 -7.59 1.72 -14.29
CA ALA A 187 -8.93 2.21 -14.61
C ALA A 187 -9.36 1.72 -15.99
N ASN A 188 -10.54 1.13 -16.08
CA ASN A 188 -11.14 0.76 -17.36
C ASN A 188 -11.67 2.02 -18.07
N ARG A 189 -11.63 2.01 -19.39
CA ARG A 189 -12.12 3.12 -20.23
C ARG A 189 -13.64 3.12 -20.31
#